data_bf863dec9d730f28c9b744b9b8e699b0
#
_entry.id   bf863dec9d730f28c9b744b9b8e699b0
#
_cell.length_a   1.000
_cell.length_b   1.000
_cell.length_c   1.000
_cell.angle_alpha   90.00
_cell.angle_beta   90.00
_cell.angle_gamma   90.00
#
_symmetry.space_group_name_H-M   'P 1'
#
loop_
_entity.id
_entity.type
_entity.pdbx_description
1 polymer ?
#
loop_
_entity_poly.entity_id
_entity_poly.type
_entity_poly.pdbx_seq_one_letter_code
_entity_poly.pdbx_strand_id
1 'polypeptide(L)'
;MEKIEKIFVWDADECLISMIPAFIIYLNQEYGLKLKYEDFTDFSYEKVTRIPEEEMMKIERKFYETTLYDEIKPKEGAVEVVEHLSNDFCMPVVTGRSKCDEKHLIRTLDKLFRPHHFEEILHLGKNDSRGLIMPKWVKCKEIGARLIVDDNTSTVIHAAEKGIHAILMEAPWNRNVIDLPKEVYKAKTPYQVLDIIYEKEKIIWPT
;
A
#
# COMPACT_ATOMS: atom_id res chain seq x y z
N MET A 1 -18.14 -21.90 19.46
CA MET A 1 -16.78 -21.52 19.05
C MET A 1 -16.89 -20.13 18.47
N GLU A 2 -16.23 -19.14 19.04
CA GLU A 2 -16.11 -17.83 18.40
C GLU A 2 -15.38 -18.00 17.07
N LYS A 3 -15.94 -17.44 15.99
CA LYS A 3 -15.31 -17.44 14.67
C LYS A 3 -14.05 -16.59 14.81
N ILE A 4 -12.86 -17.17 14.66
CA ILE A 4 -11.61 -16.41 14.66
C ILE A 4 -11.69 -15.44 13.48
N GLU A 5 -11.67 -14.17 13.78
CA GLU A 5 -11.70 -13.12 12.77
C GLU A 5 -10.39 -13.16 11.97
N LYS A 6 -10.51 -13.33 10.66
CA LYS A 6 -9.34 -13.36 9.76
C LYS A 6 -9.01 -11.94 9.33
N ILE A 7 -8.02 -11.36 10.00
CA ILE A 7 -7.60 -9.99 9.75
C ILE A 7 -6.35 -9.98 8.89
N PHE A 8 -6.36 -9.19 7.82
CA PHE A 8 -5.16 -8.84 7.08
C PHE A 8 -5.17 -7.38 6.65
N VAL A 9 -3.98 -6.82 6.44
CA VAL A 9 -3.78 -5.40 6.19
C VAL A 9 -3.47 -5.14 4.72
N TRP A 10 -4.11 -4.13 4.14
CA TRP A 10 -3.69 -3.53 2.88
C TRP A 10 -2.85 -2.27 3.11
N ASP A 11 -1.75 -2.10 2.35
CA ASP A 11 -1.27 -0.76 2.05
C ASP A 11 -2.16 -0.10 1.00
N ALA A 12 -2.16 1.23 0.96
CA ALA A 12 -2.99 1.98 0.02
C ALA A 12 -2.30 2.17 -1.34
N ASP A 13 -1.15 2.85 -1.32
CA ASP A 13 -0.46 3.29 -2.53
C ASP A 13 0.20 2.10 -3.24
N GLU A 14 0.00 2.00 -4.55
CA GLU A 14 0.49 0.91 -5.41
C GLU A 14 0.02 -0.51 -5.00
N CYS A 15 -0.82 -0.63 -3.97
CA CYS A 15 -1.50 -1.87 -3.61
C CYS A 15 -3.00 -1.83 -3.98
N LEU A 16 -3.72 -0.83 -3.49
CA LEU A 16 -5.15 -0.61 -3.76
C LEU A 16 -5.36 0.42 -4.88
N ILE A 17 -4.56 1.48 -4.90
CA ILE A 17 -4.67 2.61 -5.81
C ILE A 17 -3.35 2.84 -6.56
N SER A 18 -3.45 3.34 -7.80
CA SER A 18 -2.31 3.67 -8.67
C SER A 18 -1.94 5.15 -8.50
N MET A 19 -1.28 5.48 -7.39
CA MET A 19 -0.92 6.87 -7.07
C MET A 19 0.24 7.39 -7.94
N ILE A 20 1.30 6.59 -8.11
CA ILE A 20 2.52 6.98 -8.82
C ILE A 20 2.26 7.38 -10.28
N PRO A 21 1.44 6.67 -11.08
CA PRO A 21 1.13 7.11 -12.45
C PRO A 21 0.52 8.51 -12.52
N ALA A 22 -0.41 8.84 -11.62
CA ALA A 22 -1.02 10.18 -11.57
C ALA A 22 -0.01 11.24 -11.09
N PHE A 23 0.82 10.89 -10.12
CA PHE A 23 1.87 11.78 -9.61
C PHE A 23 2.94 12.07 -10.68
N ILE A 24 3.31 11.10 -11.51
CA ILE A 24 4.21 11.30 -12.66
C ILE A 24 3.64 12.31 -13.63
N ILE A 25 2.36 12.23 -13.97
CA ILE A 25 1.71 13.22 -14.85
C ILE A 25 1.86 14.61 -14.25
N TYR A 26 1.56 14.78 -12.96
CA TYR A 26 1.71 16.04 -12.26
C TYR A 26 3.15 16.56 -12.27
N LEU A 27 4.14 15.72 -11.93
CA LEU A 27 5.55 16.08 -11.94
C LEU A 27 6.03 16.53 -13.33
N ASN A 28 5.59 15.83 -14.38
CA ASN A 28 5.96 16.15 -15.74
C ASN A 28 5.34 17.48 -16.21
N GLN A 29 4.08 17.75 -15.84
CA GLN A 29 3.38 18.97 -16.22
C GLN A 29 3.89 20.20 -15.46
N GLU A 30 4.00 20.11 -14.14
CA GLU A 30 4.27 21.26 -13.28
C GLU A 30 5.77 21.54 -13.08
N TYR A 31 6.61 20.50 -13.18
CA TYR A 31 8.06 20.62 -12.93
C TYR A 31 8.92 20.32 -14.17
N GLY A 32 8.29 20.05 -15.32
CA GLY A 32 9.00 19.83 -16.58
C GLY A 32 9.85 18.56 -16.61
N LEU A 33 9.59 17.60 -15.72
CA LEU A 33 10.26 16.31 -15.71
C LEU A 33 9.77 15.45 -16.90
N LYS A 34 10.49 14.40 -17.25
CA LYS A 34 10.13 13.47 -18.33
C LYS A 34 10.09 12.04 -17.81
N LEU A 35 9.52 11.87 -16.64
CA LEU A 35 9.46 10.61 -15.92
C LEU A 35 8.45 9.65 -16.55
N LYS A 36 8.78 8.35 -16.45
CA LYS A 36 7.88 7.22 -16.72
C LYS A 36 7.80 6.36 -15.49
N TYR A 37 6.79 5.52 -15.39
CA TYR A 37 6.61 4.62 -14.25
C TYR A 37 7.82 3.70 -14.03
N GLU A 38 8.42 3.21 -15.11
CA GLU A 38 9.59 2.33 -15.08
C GLU A 38 10.88 3.01 -14.60
N ASP A 39 10.92 4.34 -14.55
CA ASP A 39 12.09 5.08 -14.03
C ASP A 39 12.16 5.01 -12.49
N PHE A 40 11.05 4.67 -11.83
CA PHE A 40 10.98 4.53 -10.37
C PHE A 40 11.58 3.20 -9.92
N THR A 41 12.87 3.02 -10.13
CA THR A 41 13.63 1.81 -9.76
C THR A 41 14.10 1.79 -8.30
N ASP A 42 13.77 2.81 -7.53
CA ASP A 42 14.05 2.92 -6.09
C ASP A 42 12.81 3.48 -5.38
N PHE A 43 12.57 3.07 -4.16
CA PHE A 43 11.46 3.56 -3.34
C PHE A 43 11.62 5.05 -2.96
N SER A 44 12.85 5.57 -2.98
CA SER A 44 13.14 6.98 -2.73
C SER A 44 12.89 7.83 -3.98
N TYR A 45 11.95 8.76 -3.90
CA TYR A 45 11.70 9.73 -4.98
C TYR A 45 12.92 10.60 -5.28
N GLU A 46 13.71 10.97 -4.27
CA GLU A 46 14.93 11.77 -4.45
C GLU A 46 15.94 11.08 -5.36
N LYS A 47 16.10 9.77 -5.23
CA LYS A 47 17.02 9.01 -6.10
C LYS A 47 16.58 9.01 -7.57
N VAL A 48 15.27 9.02 -7.81
CA VAL A 48 14.68 9.02 -9.16
C VAL A 48 14.63 10.41 -9.77
N THR A 49 14.10 11.38 -9.00
CA THR A 49 13.78 12.73 -9.50
C THR A 49 14.91 13.73 -9.34
N ARG A 50 15.87 13.46 -8.46
CA ARG A 50 16.93 14.39 -7.99
C ARG A 50 16.38 15.61 -7.23
N ILE A 51 15.11 15.59 -6.85
CA ILE A 51 14.50 16.62 -6.00
C ILE A 51 14.70 16.18 -4.55
N PRO A 52 15.24 17.06 -3.68
CA PRO A 52 15.43 16.74 -2.27
C PRO A 52 14.13 16.29 -1.60
N GLU A 53 14.23 15.35 -0.66
CA GLU A 53 13.07 14.72 -0.03
C GLU A 53 12.12 15.72 0.63
N GLU A 54 12.67 16.74 1.30
CA GLU A 54 11.86 17.79 1.93
C GLU A 54 11.04 18.60 0.91
N GLU A 55 11.62 18.88 -0.26
CA GLU A 55 10.92 19.58 -1.33
C GLU A 55 9.87 18.66 -1.98
N MET A 56 10.22 17.40 -2.18
CA MET A 56 9.31 16.38 -2.71
C MET A 56 8.06 16.22 -1.85
N MET A 57 8.18 16.26 -0.51
CA MET A 57 7.03 16.23 0.37
C MET A 57 6.08 17.43 0.17
N LYS A 58 6.64 18.63 -0.07
CA LYS A 58 5.85 19.84 -0.37
C LYS A 58 5.13 19.70 -1.72
N ILE A 59 5.81 19.12 -2.71
CA ILE A 59 5.26 18.84 -4.04
C ILE A 59 4.12 17.82 -3.95
N GLU A 60 4.30 16.74 -3.21
CA GLU A 60 3.27 15.73 -2.96
C GLU A 60 2.01 16.32 -2.32
N ARG A 61 2.17 17.17 -1.30
CA ARG A 61 1.04 17.85 -0.67
C ARG A 61 0.28 18.77 -1.63
N LYS A 62 1.00 19.46 -2.53
CA LYS A 62 0.35 20.24 -3.59
C LYS A 62 -0.40 19.33 -4.57
N PHE A 63 0.17 18.20 -4.93
CA PHE A 63 -0.49 17.21 -5.80
C PHE A 63 -1.82 16.73 -5.21
N TYR A 64 -1.89 16.48 -3.90
CA TYR A 64 -3.12 16.05 -3.24
C TYR A 64 -4.28 17.03 -3.36
N GLU A 65 -4.02 18.32 -3.60
CA GLU A 65 -5.03 19.36 -3.80
C GLU A 65 -5.41 19.58 -5.28
N THR A 66 -4.88 18.77 -6.20
CA THR A 66 -5.13 18.91 -7.64
C THR A 66 -6.27 18.00 -8.12
N THR A 67 -6.83 18.36 -9.28
CA THR A 67 -7.79 17.50 -9.99
C THR A 67 -7.14 16.20 -10.48
N LEU A 68 -5.83 16.18 -10.76
CA LEU A 68 -5.11 14.97 -11.12
C LEU A 68 -5.12 13.93 -9.99
N TYR A 69 -5.05 14.38 -8.74
CA TYR A 69 -5.21 13.49 -7.60
C TYR A 69 -6.61 12.86 -7.56
N ASP A 70 -7.65 13.62 -7.88
CA ASP A 70 -9.03 13.12 -7.95
C ASP A 70 -9.25 12.11 -9.09
N GLU A 71 -8.35 12.05 -10.06
CA GLU A 71 -8.37 11.12 -11.19
C GLU A 71 -7.63 9.81 -10.93
N ILE A 72 -7.03 9.63 -9.74
CA ILE A 72 -6.38 8.38 -9.34
C ILE A 72 -7.35 7.20 -9.56
N LYS A 73 -6.82 6.14 -10.14
CA LYS A 73 -7.55 4.91 -10.43
C LYS A 73 -7.23 3.82 -9.40
N PRO A 74 -8.16 2.89 -9.15
CA PRO A 74 -7.80 1.67 -8.43
C PRO A 74 -6.75 0.89 -9.24
N LYS A 75 -5.96 0.08 -8.57
CA LYS A 75 -5.18 -0.96 -9.25
C LYS A 75 -6.15 -1.88 -9.99
N GLU A 76 -5.76 -2.31 -11.19
CA GLU A 76 -6.59 -3.20 -12.00
C GLU A 76 -6.95 -4.47 -11.21
N GLY A 77 -8.24 -4.73 -11.08
CA GLY A 77 -8.80 -5.84 -10.30
C GLY A 77 -8.93 -5.59 -8.79
N ALA A 78 -8.46 -4.46 -8.26
CA ALA A 78 -8.50 -4.21 -6.81
C ALA A 78 -9.93 -4.10 -6.27
N VAL A 79 -10.84 -3.49 -7.01
CA VAL A 79 -12.24 -3.31 -6.57
C VAL A 79 -12.93 -4.66 -6.44
N GLU A 80 -12.83 -5.51 -7.46
CA GLU A 80 -13.42 -6.84 -7.50
C GLU A 80 -12.84 -7.74 -6.40
N VAL A 81 -11.52 -7.68 -6.21
CA VAL A 81 -10.82 -8.50 -5.21
C VAL A 81 -11.20 -8.07 -3.80
N VAL A 82 -11.23 -6.77 -3.52
CA VAL A 82 -11.64 -6.23 -2.22
C VAL A 82 -13.11 -6.60 -1.93
N GLU A 83 -14.01 -6.43 -2.90
CA GLU A 83 -15.41 -6.83 -2.75
C GLU A 83 -15.56 -8.32 -2.45
N HIS A 84 -14.78 -9.16 -3.12
CA HIS A 84 -14.80 -10.60 -2.88
C HIS A 84 -14.29 -10.98 -1.47
N LEU A 85 -13.13 -10.42 -1.07
CA LEU A 85 -12.50 -10.72 0.22
C LEU A 85 -13.26 -10.15 1.41
N SER A 86 -14.01 -9.06 1.26
CA SER A 86 -14.78 -8.44 2.34
C SER A 86 -15.87 -9.34 2.94
N ASN A 87 -16.24 -10.43 2.26
CA ASN A 87 -17.19 -11.41 2.78
C ASN A 87 -16.58 -12.34 3.86
N ASP A 88 -15.28 -12.56 3.83
CA ASP A 88 -14.60 -13.56 4.65
C ASP A 88 -13.52 -12.96 5.57
N PHE A 89 -13.07 -11.74 5.30
CA PHE A 89 -11.93 -11.12 5.96
C PHE A 89 -12.24 -9.70 6.43
N CYS A 90 -11.60 -9.33 7.55
CA CYS A 90 -11.49 -7.95 8.02
C CYS A 90 -10.23 -7.33 7.41
N MET A 91 -10.36 -6.19 6.75
CA MET A 91 -9.33 -5.59 5.88
C MET A 91 -9.02 -4.12 6.22
N PRO A 92 -8.43 -3.81 7.39
CA PRO A 92 -7.97 -2.45 7.63
C PRO A 92 -6.88 -2.03 6.65
N VAL A 93 -6.84 -0.74 6.34
CA VAL A 93 -5.77 -0.12 5.56
C VAL A 93 -4.74 0.47 6.50
N VAL A 94 -3.45 0.14 6.31
CA VAL A 94 -2.34 0.71 7.08
C VAL A 94 -1.36 1.37 6.13
N THR A 95 -1.42 2.69 6.05
CA THR A 95 -0.65 3.48 5.08
C THR A 95 0.54 4.20 5.70
N GLY A 96 1.59 4.42 4.90
CA GLY A 96 2.71 5.31 5.23
C GLY A 96 2.41 6.79 5.09
N ARG A 97 1.22 7.18 4.64
CA ARG A 97 0.81 8.58 4.56
C ARG A 97 0.68 9.21 5.95
N SER A 98 0.96 10.49 6.02
CA SER A 98 0.76 11.30 7.22
C SER A 98 -0.72 11.45 7.56
N LYS A 99 -1.03 11.58 8.84
CA LYS A 99 -2.40 11.90 9.28
C LYS A 99 -2.88 13.26 8.78
N CYS A 100 -1.98 14.19 8.48
CA CYS A 100 -2.34 15.47 7.86
C CYS A 100 -3.00 15.30 6.47
N ASP A 101 -2.72 14.18 5.79
CA ASP A 101 -3.18 13.89 4.45
C ASP A 101 -4.39 12.92 4.44
N GLU A 102 -4.91 12.56 5.63
CA GLU A 102 -5.99 11.58 5.86
C GLU A 102 -7.23 11.85 4.98
N LYS A 103 -7.70 13.12 4.95
CA LYS A 103 -8.90 13.50 4.19
C LYS A 103 -8.82 13.13 2.70
N HIS A 104 -7.61 13.22 2.12
CA HIS A 104 -7.40 12.93 0.70
C HIS A 104 -7.47 11.44 0.41
N LEU A 105 -6.84 10.60 1.25
CA LEU A 105 -6.89 9.16 1.07
C LEU A 105 -8.30 8.61 1.31
N ILE A 106 -8.96 9.03 2.39
CA ILE A 106 -10.34 8.60 2.69
C ILE A 106 -11.25 8.95 1.50
N ARG A 107 -11.23 10.21 1.02
CA ARG A 107 -12.01 10.62 -0.15
C ARG A 107 -11.76 9.74 -1.38
N THR A 108 -10.50 9.38 -1.62
CA THR A 108 -10.14 8.52 -2.76
C THR A 108 -10.66 7.10 -2.57
N LEU A 109 -10.45 6.50 -1.39
CA LEU A 109 -10.93 5.14 -1.12
C LEU A 109 -12.46 5.06 -1.13
N ASP A 110 -13.17 6.03 -0.54
CA ASP A 110 -14.65 6.11 -0.56
C ASP A 110 -15.22 6.26 -1.98
N LYS A 111 -14.49 6.95 -2.87
CA LYS A 111 -14.87 7.10 -4.27
C LYS A 111 -14.69 5.82 -5.07
N LEU A 112 -13.66 5.05 -4.78
CA LEU A 112 -13.24 3.89 -5.58
C LEU A 112 -13.77 2.57 -5.05
N PHE A 113 -13.98 2.47 -3.74
CA PHE A 113 -14.44 1.28 -3.05
C PHE A 113 -15.72 1.58 -2.27
N ARG A 114 -16.45 0.54 -1.87
CA ARG A 114 -17.62 0.75 -1.00
C ARG A 114 -17.17 1.16 0.41
N PRO A 115 -17.86 2.08 1.09
CA PRO A 115 -17.43 2.63 2.38
C PRO A 115 -17.18 1.60 3.50
N HIS A 116 -17.75 0.41 3.40
CA HIS A 116 -17.63 -0.65 4.41
C HIS A 116 -16.63 -1.75 4.04
N HIS A 117 -15.88 -1.60 2.96
CA HIS A 117 -14.87 -2.60 2.58
C HIS A 117 -13.64 -2.57 3.49
N PHE A 118 -13.38 -1.43 4.13
CA PHE A 118 -12.25 -1.27 5.05
C PHE A 118 -12.78 -0.83 6.41
N GLU A 119 -12.48 -1.62 7.45
CA GLU A 119 -12.95 -1.34 8.82
C GLU A 119 -12.31 -0.08 9.40
N GLU A 120 -11.04 0.16 9.03
CA GLU A 120 -10.28 1.30 9.51
C GLU A 120 -9.16 1.69 8.51
N ILE A 121 -8.85 2.99 8.48
CA ILE A 121 -7.71 3.52 7.72
C ILE A 121 -6.73 4.15 8.70
N LEU A 122 -5.56 3.54 8.85
CA LEU A 122 -4.55 3.86 9.84
C LEU A 122 -3.33 4.55 9.20
N HIS A 123 -3.10 5.79 9.56
CA HIS A 123 -2.01 6.62 9.06
C HIS A 123 -0.80 6.52 9.97
N LEU A 124 0.32 5.99 9.47
CA LEU A 124 1.56 5.83 10.23
C LEU A 124 2.70 6.76 9.77
N GLY A 125 2.46 7.58 8.75
CA GLY A 125 3.48 8.53 8.29
C GLY A 125 3.70 9.67 9.29
N LYS A 126 4.94 10.14 9.38
CA LYS A 126 5.30 11.34 10.12
C LYS A 126 4.75 12.58 9.42
N ASN A 127 4.38 13.61 10.20
CA ASN A 127 3.81 14.83 9.63
C ASN A 127 4.86 15.73 8.96
N ASP A 128 6.07 15.78 9.54
CA ASP A 128 7.07 16.80 9.19
C ASP A 128 8.30 16.22 8.46
N SER A 129 8.36 14.88 8.31
CA SER A 129 9.45 14.19 7.63
C SER A 129 8.99 12.88 7.04
N ARG A 130 9.76 12.33 6.09
CA ARG A 130 9.52 10.97 5.62
C ARG A 130 9.69 9.93 6.73
N GLY A 131 9.09 8.78 6.51
CA GLY A 131 9.15 7.63 7.39
C GLY A 131 7.92 7.48 8.28
N LEU A 132 7.91 6.42 9.04
CA LEU A 132 6.79 6.03 9.89
C LEU A 132 7.02 6.45 11.33
N ILE A 133 5.93 6.74 12.06
CA ILE A 133 5.95 6.94 13.52
C ILE A 133 6.20 5.61 14.25
N MET A 134 5.80 4.50 13.61
CA MET A 134 6.08 3.12 14.04
C MET A 134 6.09 2.19 12.83
N PRO A 135 6.82 1.07 12.87
CA PRO A 135 6.76 0.07 11.79
C PRO A 135 5.36 -0.53 11.62
N LYS A 136 4.93 -0.77 10.37
CA LYS A 136 3.60 -1.33 10.07
C LYS A 136 3.34 -2.67 10.77
N TRP A 137 4.36 -3.52 10.94
CA TRP A 137 4.19 -4.79 11.64
C TRP A 137 3.75 -4.64 13.12
N VAL A 138 4.12 -3.53 13.78
CA VAL A 138 3.66 -3.24 15.15
C VAL A 138 2.15 -3.07 15.13
N LYS A 139 1.64 -2.24 14.21
CA LYS A 139 0.21 -2.03 14.06
C LYS A 139 -0.52 -3.32 13.66
N CYS A 140 0.04 -4.12 12.75
CA CYS A 140 -0.53 -5.43 12.41
C CYS A 140 -0.72 -6.32 13.65
N LYS A 141 0.29 -6.36 14.55
CA LYS A 141 0.18 -7.14 15.79
C LYS A 141 -0.88 -6.58 16.76
N GLU A 142 -0.95 -5.25 16.88
CA GLU A 142 -1.94 -4.59 17.75
C GLU A 142 -3.39 -4.94 17.35
N ILE A 143 -3.65 -5.01 16.05
CA ILE A 143 -4.99 -5.33 15.51
C ILE A 143 -5.20 -6.83 15.24
N GLY A 144 -4.21 -7.68 15.54
CA GLY A 144 -4.32 -9.13 15.34
C GLY A 144 -4.19 -9.59 13.88
N ALA A 145 -3.71 -8.74 12.97
CA ALA A 145 -3.51 -9.11 11.57
C ALA A 145 -2.37 -10.13 11.42
N ARG A 146 -2.60 -11.15 10.60
CA ARG A 146 -1.65 -12.22 10.31
C ARG A 146 -1.01 -12.13 8.93
N LEU A 147 -1.50 -11.21 8.10
CA LEU A 147 -0.99 -10.96 6.76
C LEU A 147 -1.00 -9.46 6.48
N ILE A 148 0.00 -8.99 5.74
CA ILE A 148 0.07 -7.64 5.18
C ILE A 148 0.34 -7.71 3.67
N VAL A 149 -0.34 -6.87 2.91
CA VAL A 149 -0.09 -6.64 1.47
C VAL A 149 0.54 -5.26 1.32
N ASP A 150 1.76 -5.19 0.80
CA ASP A 150 2.55 -3.95 0.73
C ASP A 150 3.50 -3.99 -0.49
N ASP A 151 3.82 -2.86 -1.07
CA ASP A 151 4.78 -2.74 -2.19
C ASP A 151 6.22 -2.47 -1.73
N ASN A 152 6.40 -2.17 -0.43
CA ASN A 152 7.69 -1.87 0.15
C ASN A 152 8.39 -3.15 0.65
N THR A 153 9.50 -3.50 0.02
CA THR A 153 10.30 -4.69 0.37
C THR A 153 10.71 -4.71 1.84
N SER A 154 11.12 -3.57 2.40
CA SER A 154 11.53 -3.50 3.81
C SER A 154 10.36 -3.79 4.75
N THR A 155 9.17 -3.28 4.44
CA THR A 155 7.95 -3.54 5.22
C THR A 155 7.62 -5.02 5.27
N VAL A 156 7.59 -5.70 4.12
CA VAL A 156 7.22 -7.12 4.05
C VAL A 156 8.26 -8.03 4.70
N ILE A 157 9.56 -7.72 4.56
CA ILE A 157 10.63 -8.48 5.23
C ILE A 157 10.51 -8.34 6.74
N HIS A 158 10.39 -7.11 7.25
CA HIS A 158 10.24 -6.89 8.70
C HIS A 158 8.96 -7.54 9.26
N ALA A 159 7.86 -7.53 8.51
CA ALA A 159 6.63 -8.22 8.92
C ALA A 159 6.89 -9.74 9.06
N ALA A 160 7.54 -10.35 8.07
CA ALA A 160 7.88 -11.77 8.07
C ALA A 160 8.79 -12.16 9.25
N GLU A 161 9.83 -11.36 9.53
CA GLU A 161 10.72 -11.53 10.69
C GLU A 161 9.97 -11.51 12.04
N LYS A 162 8.81 -10.88 12.08
CA LYS A 162 7.94 -10.81 13.27
C LYS A 162 6.82 -11.86 13.27
N GLY A 163 6.84 -12.80 12.32
CA GLY A 163 5.87 -13.89 12.22
C GLY A 163 4.54 -13.48 11.61
N ILE A 164 4.52 -12.40 10.84
CA ILE A 164 3.37 -11.96 10.04
C ILE A 164 3.65 -12.33 8.58
N HIS A 165 2.77 -13.07 7.94
CA HIS A 165 2.87 -13.33 6.51
C HIS A 165 2.77 -12.03 5.72
N ALA A 166 3.39 -11.98 4.54
CA ALA A 166 3.34 -10.78 3.73
C ALA A 166 3.21 -11.11 2.25
N ILE A 167 2.52 -10.24 1.51
CA ILE A 167 2.48 -10.27 0.05
C ILE A 167 3.13 -8.99 -0.46
N LEU A 168 4.22 -9.15 -1.21
CA LEU A 168 4.90 -8.06 -1.89
C LEU A 168 4.22 -7.80 -3.23
N MET A 169 3.52 -6.66 -3.35
CA MET A 169 2.98 -6.21 -4.62
C MET A 169 4.11 -5.73 -5.53
N GLU A 170 4.21 -6.32 -6.73
CA GLU A 170 5.26 -5.97 -7.68
C GLU A 170 5.11 -4.53 -8.19
N ALA A 171 6.22 -3.79 -8.10
CA ALA A 171 6.40 -2.46 -8.63
C ALA A 171 7.81 -2.34 -9.21
N PRO A 172 8.14 -1.31 -10.01
CA PRO A 172 9.47 -1.19 -10.61
C PRO A 172 10.61 -1.21 -9.59
N TRP A 173 10.43 -0.66 -8.40
CA TRP A 173 11.45 -0.58 -7.33
C TRP A 173 11.69 -1.89 -6.59
N ASN A 174 10.81 -2.89 -6.71
CA ASN A 174 10.94 -4.17 -6.01
C ASN A 174 10.98 -5.40 -6.94
N ARG A 175 10.83 -5.20 -8.24
CA ARG A 175 10.73 -6.28 -9.24
C ARG A 175 11.88 -7.27 -9.19
N ASN A 176 13.09 -6.78 -8.96
CA ASN A 176 14.32 -7.56 -8.99
C ASN A 176 14.69 -8.19 -7.63
N VAL A 177 13.87 -8.04 -6.61
CA VAL A 177 14.09 -8.65 -5.30
C VAL A 177 13.87 -10.15 -5.39
N ILE A 178 14.91 -10.95 -5.06
CA ILE A 178 14.89 -12.41 -5.17
C ILE A 178 14.98 -13.12 -3.80
N ASP A 179 15.74 -12.57 -2.85
CA ASP A 179 15.98 -13.19 -1.54
C ASP A 179 14.94 -12.72 -0.53
N LEU A 180 13.76 -13.35 -0.56
CA LEU A 180 12.65 -13.05 0.36
C LEU A 180 12.49 -14.18 1.40
N PRO A 181 12.11 -13.85 2.64
CA PRO A 181 11.70 -14.84 3.64
C PRO A 181 10.57 -15.75 3.11
N LYS A 182 10.49 -16.99 3.60
CA LYS A 182 9.48 -17.97 3.16
C LYS A 182 8.03 -17.55 3.45
N GLU A 183 7.84 -16.63 4.39
CA GLU A 183 6.55 -16.03 4.74
C GLU A 183 6.14 -14.89 3.81
N VAL A 184 7.01 -14.51 2.86
CA VAL A 184 6.74 -13.43 1.88
C VAL A 184 6.43 -14.05 0.53
N TYR A 185 5.26 -13.73 0.00
CA TYR A 185 4.80 -14.12 -1.34
C TYR A 185 4.89 -12.92 -2.28
N LYS A 186 5.03 -13.14 -3.58
CA LYS A 186 5.00 -12.06 -4.59
C LYS A 186 3.70 -12.11 -5.36
N ALA A 187 3.11 -10.94 -5.61
CA ALA A 187 1.94 -10.77 -6.46
C ALA A 187 2.14 -9.59 -7.43
N LYS A 188 1.75 -9.76 -8.68
CA LYS A 188 1.78 -8.69 -9.69
C LYS A 188 0.46 -7.95 -9.79
N THR A 189 -0.62 -8.57 -9.39
CA THR A 189 -1.97 -8.05 -9.49
C THR A 189 -2.76 -8.36 -8.22
N PRO A 190 -3.82 -7.60 -7.90
CA PRO A 190 -4.74 -7.94 -6.83
C PRO A 190 -5.37 -9.34 -6.99
N TYR A 191 -5.60 -9.82 -8.20
CA TYR A 191 -6.10 -11.19 -8.42
C TYR A 191 -5.13 -12.26 -7.89
N GLN A 192 -3.80 -12.05 -8.08
CA GLN A 192 -2.81 -12.96 -7.49
C GLN A 192 -2.77 -12.86 -5.97
N VAL A 193 -3.06 -11.69 -5.38
CA VAL A 193 -3.25 -11.57 -3.92
C VAL A 193 -4.40 -12.45 -3.46
N LEU A 194 -5.54 -12.41 -4.15
CA LEU A 194 -6.70 -13.26 -3.88
C LEU A 194 -6.33 -14.74 -3.91
N ASP A 195 -5.66 -15.18 -4.97
CA ASP A 195 -5.23 -16.58 -5.14
C ASP A 195 -4.32 -17.02 -3.99
N ILE A 196 -3.32 -16.21 -3.64
CA ILE A 196 -2.38 -16.48 -2.54
C ILE A 196 -3.12 -16.57 -1.20
N ILE A 197 -4.04 -15.66 -0.92
CA ILE A 197 -4.80 -15.65 0.34
C ILE A 197 -5.57 -16.98 0.51
N TYR A 198 -6.30 -17.42 -0.49
CA TYR A 198 -7.06 -18.68 -0.39
C TYR A 198 -6.15 -19.92 -0.40
N GLU A 199 -5.08 -19.93 -1.20
CA GLU A 199 -4.12 -21.06 -1.21
C GLU A 199 -3.42 -21.22 0.14
N LYS A 200 -3.07 -20.12 0.80
CA LYS A 200 -2.31 -20.10 2.06
C LYS A 200 -3.17 -19.92 3.30
N GLU A 201 -4.49 -19.87 3.16
CA GLU A 201 -5.42 -19.55 4.24
C GLU A 201 -5.17 -20.39 5.53
N LYS A 202 -5.04 -21.70 5.38
CA LYS A 202 -4.80 -22.60 6.52
C LYS A 202 -3.42 -22.44 7.18
N ILE A 203 -2.45 -21.88 6.43
CA ILE A 203 -1.10 -21.60 6.95
C ILE A 203 -1.11 -20.27 7.70
N ILE A 204 -1.78 -19.27 7.13
CA ILE A 204 -1.84 -17.90 7.67
C ILE A 204 -2.77 -17.85 8.88
N TRP A 205 -3.94 -18.49 8.79
CA TRP A 205 -4.96 -18.57 9.86
C TRP A 205 -5.23 -20.04 10.26
N PRO A 206 -4.29 -20.70 10.95
CA PRO A 206 -4.53 -22.07 11.44
C PRO A 206 -5.71 -22.09 12.43
N THR A 207 -6.58 -23.09 12.27
CA THR A 207 -7.77 -23.33 13.12
C THR A 207 -7.36 -23.85 14.50
#